data_9f94d1bec1c4d5e46fa8831070c79c4c
#
_entry.id   9f94d1bec1c4d5e46fa8831070c79c4c
#
_cell.length_a   1.000
_cell.length_b   1.000
_cell.length_c   1.000
_cell.angle_alpha   90.00
_cell.angle_beta   90.00
_cell.angle_gamma   90.00
#
_symmetry.space_group_name_H-M   'P 1'
#
loop_
_entity.id
_entity.type
_entity.pdbx_description
1 polymer ?
#
loop_
_entity_poly.entity_id
_entity_poly.type
_entity_poly.pdbx_seq_one_letter_code
_entity_poly.pdbx_strand_id
1 'polypeptide(L)'
;APSQPTDRENYAQIEENPVKRTAEQPVSTFSIDVDTGSYANVRRFLNSGRLPPRDAVRVEELINYFDYDYPLPDGRQPPFRVSTELAPTPWNPKTLLMAVGIKGYELPKTKLPPANLVFLIDVSGSMEAPDKLDLLKPALKLLVRQLRPEDKVAIAVYAGAAGMVLEPTAGGQKSKIEAALDRLSAGGSTNGGAGIQLAYNLAREGFVKDGVNRVIVATDGDFNVGTVNFEALKNLVETQRKSGIALTTLGFGTGNYNDRLMEQLADAGNGNYAYIDTLQEANKVLVEQMSATLLTIAKDVKIQIEFNPARVEEYRLIGYENRVLRREDFNNDAVDAGEIGAGHTVTALYEIALKGSGGNLTEPLRYGQAATVDSAARGDEIAFLRLRYKQPNSDVSQLQEWPIRRDQIVKDWKETNERFRFAAAVAGFGQLLRGGRYTTAFGYDDVLALARGARGDDPFGYRGEFLTLVSLARSLDPGKVSEQGQAIR
;
A
#
# COMPACT_ATOMS: atom_id res chain seq x y z
N ALA A 1 -20.25 26.48 25.27
CA ALA A 1 -19.41 25.29 25.12
C ALA A 1 -18.65 25.43 23.80
N PRO A 2 -17.34 25.26 23.74
CA PRO A 2 -16.63 25.21 22.46
C PRO A 2 -17.22 24.05 21.68
N SER A 3 -17.66 24.31 20.45
CA SER A 3 -18.06 23.28 19.50
C SER A 3 -16.85 22.36 19.30
N GLN A 4 -17.00 21.06 19.59
CA GLN A 4 -15.98 20.09 19.19
C GLN A 4 -15.74 20.25 17.68
N PRO A 5 -14.49 20.26 17.21
CA PRO A 5 -14.20 20.27 15.78
C PRO A 5 -14.94 19.10 15.15
N THR A 6 -15.84 19.39 14.21
CA THR A 6 -16.51 18.34 13.46
C THR A 6 -15.44 17.60 12.69
N ASP A 7 -15.23 16.34 13.00
CA ASP A 7 -14.32 15.46 12.25
C ASP A 7 -14.81 15.41 10.80
N ARG A 8 -14.01 15.94 9.87
CA ARG A 8 -14.34 16.05 8.43
C ARG A 8 -13.45 15.13 7.59
N GLU A 9 -12.78 14.19 8.25
CA GLU A 9 -11.94 13.23 7.55
C GLU A 9 -12.80 12.38 6.60
N ASN A 10 -12.30 12.14 5.38
CA ASN A 10 -13.02 11.44 4.33
C ASN A 10 -12.23 10.20 3.89
N TYR A 11 -12.85 9.03 4.10
CA TYR A 11 -12.35 7.73 3.67
C TYR A 11 -13.30 7.13 2.63
N ALA A 12 -12.76 6.40 1.66
CA ALA A 12 -13.58 5.66 0.72
C ALA A 12 -14.31 4.53 1.45
N GLN A 13 -15.61 4.36 1.19
CA GLN A 13 -16.35 3.23 1.72
C GLN A 13 -15.80 1.93 1.12
N ILE A 14 -15.46 0.96 1.97
CA ILE A 14 -14.86 -0.31 1.57
C ILE A 14 -15.73 -1.46 2.07
N GLU A 15 -16.19 -2.30 1.13
CA GLU A 15 -16.84 -3.58 1.44
C GLU A 15 -15.80 -4.70 1.38
N GLU A 16 -15.78 -5.57 2.41
CA GLU A 16 -14.86 -6.72 2.45
C GLU A 16 -15.13 -7.67 1.28
N ASN A 17 -14.06 -8.19 0.70
CA ASN A 17 -14.17 -9.21 -0.35
C ASN A 17 -15.01 -10.40 0.14
N PRO A 18 -16.04 -10.80 -0.62
CA PRO A 18 -16.85 -11.96 -0.29
C PRO A 18 -16.09 -13.28 -0.52
N VAL A 19 -16.53 -14.32 0.14
CA VAL A 19 -16.13 -15.68 -0.18
C VAL A 19 -16.70 -16.06 -1.55
N LYS A 20 -15.86 -16.65 -2.41
CA LYS A 20 -16.22 -17.07 -3.77
C LYS A 20 -16.11 -18.58 -3.89
N ARG A 21 -17.14 -19.21 -4.46
CA ARG A 21 -17.09 -20.63 -4.83
C ARG A 21 -16.28 -20.81 -6.10
N THR A 22 -15.31 -21.69 -6.04
CA THR A 22 -14.42 -21.97 -7.17
C THR A 22 -15.15 -22.57 -8.36
N ALA A 23 -16.21 -23.34 -8.13
CA ALA A 23 -17.05 -23.89 -9.20
C ALA A 23 -17.79 -22.82 -10.03
N GLU A 24 -18.01 -21.64 -9.46
CA GLU A 24 -18.76 -20.53 -10.08
C GLU A 24 -17.81 -19.43 -10.57
N GLN A 25 -16.80 -19.10 -9.77
CA GLN A 25 -15.83 -18.04 -10.02
C GLN A 25 -14.41 -18.51 -9.67
N PRO A 26 -13.76 -19.31 -10.52
CA PRO A 26 -12.45 -19.89 -10.21
C PRO A 26 -11.30 -18.88 -10.23
N VAL A 27 -11.51 -17.68 -10.76
CA VAL A 27 -10.45 -16.71 -11.03
C VAL A 27 -10.60 -15.47 -10.17
N SER A 28 -9.52 -15.08 -9.52
CA SER A 28 -9.35 -13.80 -8.83
C SER A 28 -8.32 -12.96 -9.58
N THR A 29 -8.67 -11.72 -9.90
CA THR A 29 -7.77 -10.77 -10.58
C THR A 29 -7.74 -9.45 -9.81
N PHE A 30 -6.56 -8.91 -9.57
CA PHE A 30 -6.38 -7.62 -8.90
C PHE A 30 -5.07 -6.95 -9.34
N SER A 31 -5.00 -5.62 -9.19
CA SER A 31 -3.75 -4.89 -9.30
C SER A 31 -3.00 -4.94 -7.96
N ILE A 32 -1.69 -4.85 -8.00
CA ILE A 32 -0.92 -4.68 -6.76
C ILE A 32 -1.19 -3.31 -6.13
N ASP A 33 -0.87 -3.21 -4.85
CA ASP A 33 -0.82 -1.97 -4.10
C ASP A 33 0.42 -1.97 -3.20
N VAL A 34 1.11 -0.84 -3.12
CA VAL A 34 2.28 -0.63 -2.27
C VAL A 34 2.09 0.51 -1.29
N ASP A 35 0.92 1.12 -1.26
CA ASP A 35 0.58 2.22 -0.36
C ASP A 35 0.53 1.73 1.10
N THR A 36 0.82 2.62 2.02
CA THR A 36 0.92 2.31 3.46
C THR A 36 0.20 3.33 4.35
N GLY A 37 -0.51 4.27 3.75
CA GLY A 37 -1.15 5.38 4.45
C GLY A 37 -2.16 4.93 5.51
N SER A 38 -2.89 3.85 5.24
CA SER A 38 -3.85 3.28 6.20
C SER A 38 -3.19 2.83 7.50
N TYR A 39 -1.97 2.25 7.46
CA TYR A 39 -1.26 1.85 8.69
C TYR A 39 -0.93 3.06 9.56
N ALA A 40 -0.37 4.12 8.98
CA ALA A 40 -0.04 5.35 9.71
C ALA A 40 -1.31 6.03 10.29
N ASN A 41 -2.43 5.99 9.55
CA ASN A 41 -3.72 6.45 10.05
C ASN A 41 -4.22 5.60 11.24
N VAL A 42 -4.18 4.28 11.14
CA VAL A 42 -4.55 3.37 12.24
C VAL A 42 -3.70 3.65 13.48
N ARG A 43 -2.39 3.81 13.31
CA ARG A 43 -1.45 4.17 14.39
C ARG A 43 -1.86 5.48 15.06
N ARG A 44 -2.16 6.50 14.29
CA ARG A 44 -2.60 7.81 14.78
C ARG A 44 -3.87 7.71 15.62
N PHE A 45 -4.89 7.00 15.12
CA PHE A 45 -6.14 6.79 15.86
C PHE A 45 -5.89 6.08 17.19
N LEU A 46 -5.18 4.98 17.19
CA LEU A 46 -4.89 4.20 18.38
C LEU A 46 -4.08 4.98 19.41
N ASN A 47 -3.04 5.72 18.97
CA ASN A 47 -2.24 6.58 19.85
C ASN A 47 -3.05 7.75 20.44
N SER A 48 -4.13 8.18 19.78
CA SER A 48 -5.07 9.17 20.31
C SER A 48 -6.16 8.57 21.22
N GLY A 49 -6.07 7.25 21.55
CA GLY A 49 -7.04 6.56 22.39
C GLY A 49 -8.36 6.27 21.72
N ARG A 50 -8.42 6.18 20.40
CA ARG A 50 -9.64 5.89 19.61
C ARG A 50 -9.39 4.74 18.65
N LEU A 51 -10.42 3.92 18.43
CA LEU A 51 -10.41 2.96 17.32
C LEU A 51 -10.56 3.70 15.99
N PRO A 52 -9.87 3.26 14.92
CA PRO A 52 -10.07 3.82 13.59
C PRO A 52 -11.49 3.50 13.07
N PRO A 53 -12.10 4.39 12.24
CA PRO A 53 -13.27 4.01 11.47
C PRO A 53 -12.94 2.81 10.56
N ARG A 54 -13.91 1.93 10.32
CA ARG A 54 -13.70 0.71 9.51
C ARG A 54 -13.17 1.04 8.10
N ASP A 55 -13.66 2.11 7.50
CA ASP A 55 -13.27 2.56 6.17
C ASP A 55 -11.86 3.18 6.10
N ALA A 56 -11.26 3.52 7.25
CA ALA A 56 -9.85 3.94 7.32
C ALA A 56 -8.87 2.74 7.35
N VAL A 57 -9.38 1.51 7.45
CA VAL A 57 -8.56 0.29 7.59
C VAL A 57 -8.53 -0.47 6.27
N ARG A 58 -7.47 -0.29 5.50
CA ARG A 58 -7.16 -1.08 4.31
C ARG A 58 -6.18 -2.18 4.71
N VAL A 59 -6.67 -3.43 4.72
CA VAL A 59 -5.90 -4.55 5.30
C VAL A 59 -4.62 -4.82 4.51
N GLU A 60 -4.65 -4.68 3.20
CA GLU A 60 -3.48 -4.78 2.31
C GLU A 60 -2.39 -3.76 2.66
N GLU A 61 -2.76 -2.52 2.97
CA GLU A 61 -1.79 -1.48 3.34
C GLU A 61 -1.18 -1.72 4.73
N LEU A 62 -1.95 -2.34 5.65
CA LEU A 62 -1.38 -2.79 6.92
C LEU A 62 -0.35 -3.89 6.69
N ILE A 63 -0.68 -4.88 5.85
CA ILE A 63 0.22 -5.97 5.51
C ILE A 63 1.48 -5.43 4.83
N ASN A 64 1.33 -4.58 3.80
CA ASN A 64 2.43 -4.05 2.99
C ASN A 64 3.24 -2.94 3.69
N TYR A 65 2.85 -2.52 4.89
CA TYR A 65 3.65 -1.61 5.71
C TYR A 65 4.99 -2.22 6.14
N PHE A 66 5.07 -3.56 6.25
CA PHE A 66 6.24 -4.29 6.74
C PHE A 66 7.06 -4.88 5.60
N ASP A 67 8.38 -4.84 5.73
CA ASP A 67 9.26 -5.68 4.94
C ASP A 67 9.28 -7.10 5.53
N TYR A 68 9.07 -8.09 4.68
CA TYR A 68 9.04 -9.51 5.04
C TYR A 68 10.32 -10.24 4.66
N ASP A 69 11.35 -9.52 4.25
CA ASP A 69 12.64 -10.09 3.86
C ASP A 69 12.51 -11.24 2.85
N TYR A 70 11.70 -11.00 1.81
CA TYR A 70 11.59 -11.95 0.71
C TYR A 70 12.90 -12.05 -0.07
N PRO A 71 13.22 -13.24 -0.61
CA PRO A 71 14.43 -13.40 -1.42
C PRO A 71 14.45 -12.47 -2.62
N LEU A 72 15.59 -11.85 -2.87
CA LEU A 72 15.81 -11.03 -4.05
C LEU A 72 15.75 -11.88 -5.34
N PRO A 73 15.36 -11.28 -6.48
CA PRO A 73 15.52 -11.93 -7.78
C PRO A 73 16.99 -12.15 -8.11
N ASP A 74 17.28 -13.20 -8.88
CA ASP A 74 18.63 -13.56 -9.26
C ASP A 74 19.29 -12.55 -10.24
N GLY A 75 18.49 -11.60 -10.76
CA GLY A 75 18.93 -10.56 -11.68
C GLY A 75 17.89 -9.45 -11.81
N ARG A 76 17.98 -8.67 -12.90
CA ARG A 76 17.03 -7.60 -13.20
C ARG A 76 15.93 -8.01 -14.19
N GLN A 77 15.99 -9.21 -14.71
CA GLN A 77 15.02 -9.79 -15.63
C GLN A 77 14.74 -11.24 -15.23
N PRO A 78 13.55 -11.50 -14.71
CA PRO A 78 12.45 -10.57 -14.39
C PRO A 78 12.83 -9.59 -13.27
N PRO A 79 12.16 -8.40 -13.16
CA PRO A 79 12.54 -7.38 -12.19
C PRO A 79 12.16 -7.73 -10.75
N PHE A 80 11.48 -8.82 -10.53
CA PHE A 80 11.04 -9.29 -9.20
C PHE A 80 11.09 -10.81 -9.09
N ARG A 81 11.09 -11.27 -7.84
CA ARG A 81 10.92 -12.67 -7.49
C ARG A 81 9.58 -12.87 -6.81
N VAL A 82 8.91 -13.97 -7.14
CA VAL A 82 7.65 -14.40 -6.49
C VAL A 82 7.94 -15.55 -5.53
N SER A 83 7.34 -15.49 -4.35
CA SER A 83 7.40 -16.52 -3.31
C SER A 83 5.97 -16.87 -2.88
N THR A 84 5.69 -18.14 -2.68
CA THR A 84 4.38 -18.62 -2.18
C THR A 84 4.56 -19.49 -0.96
N GLU A 85 3.64 -19.39 0.01
CA GLU A 85 3.60 -20.22 1.20
C GLU A 85 2.15 -20.51 1.57
N LEU A 86 1.86 -21.75 1.99
CA LEU A 86 0.53 -22.19 2.40
C LEU A 86 0.62 -22.93 3.74
N ALA A 87 -0.25 -22.56 4.68
CA ALA A 87 -0.39 -23.24 5.96
C ALA A 87 -1.83 -23.10 6.50
N PRO A 88 -2.23 -23.84 7.54
CA PRO A 88 -3.54 -23.64 8.16
C PRO A 88 -3.79 -22.20 8.59
N THR A 89 -4.99 -21.69 8.36
CA THR A 89 -5.37 -20.32 8.73
C THR A 89 -5.46 -20.17 10.26
N PRO A 90 -4.84 -19.16 10.87
CA PRO A 90 -4.85 -19.00 12.34
C PRO A 90 -6.24 -18.84 12.94
N TRP A 91 -7.15 -18.18 12.24
CA TRP A 91 -8.53 -17.92 12.71
C TRP A 91 -9.54 -18.99 12.25
N ASN A 92 -9.14 -19.91 11.38
CA ASN A 92 -9.98 -21.02 10.94
C ASN A 92 -9.11 -22.22 10.53
N PRO A 93 -8.87 -23.20 11.41
CA PRO A 93 -7.98 -24.33 11.12
C PRO A 93 -8.51 -25.28 10.02
N LYS A 94 -9.77 -25.12 9.57
CA LYS A 94 -10.35 -25.87 8.46
C LYS A 94 -10.03 -25.25 7.10
N THR A 95 -9.42 -24.07 7.07
CA THR A 95 -8.98 -23.37 5.85
C THR A 95 -7.48 -23.27 5.81
N LEU A 96 -6.93 -22.92 4.64
CA LEU A 96 -5.53 -22.59 4.44
C LEU A 96 -5.39 -21.10 4.19
N LEU A 97 -4.36 -20.50 4.76
CA LEU A 97 -3.87 -19.19 4.39
C LEU A 97 -2.79 -19.38 3.32
N MET A 98 -2.97 -18.76 2.16
CA MET A 98 -1.98 -18.72 1.08
C MET A 98 -1.41 -17.32 0.99
N ALA A 99 -0.09 -17.19 1.12
CA ALA A 99 0.65 -15.96 0.90
C ALA A 99 1.31 -15.97 -0.49
N VAL A 100 1.19 -14.84 -1.18
CA VAL A 100 1.92 -14.52 -2.40
C VAL A 100 2.78 -13.30 -2.10
N GLY A 101 4.09 -13.48 -2.05
CA GLY A 101 5.07 -12.43 -1.82
C GLY A 101 5.83 -12.09 -3.10
N ILE A 102 6.01 -10.81 -3.38
CA ILE A 102 6.77 -10.31 -4.53
C ILE A 102 7.86 -9.39 -3.99
N LYS A 103 9.10 -9.59 -4.43
CA LYS A 103 10.24 -8.73 -4.09
C LYS A 103 10.86 -8.18 -5.36
N GLY A 104 10.90 -6.86 -5.49
CA GLY A 104 11.61 -6.17 -6.56
C GLY A 104 13.13 -6.22 -6.35
N TYR A 105 13.91 -6.16 -7.44
CA TYR A 105 15.36 -6.03 -7.31
C TYR A 105 15.75 -4.74 -6.59
N GLU A 106 16.86 -4.77 -5.87
CA GLU A 106 17.39 -3.62 -5.15
C GLU A 106 18.49 -2.92 -5.96
N LEU A 107 18.56 -1.61 -5.80
CA LEU A 107 19.67 -0.80 -6.31
C LEU A 107 20.29 0.00 -5.18
N PRO A 108 21.62 -0.01 -5.07
CA PRO A 108 22.31 0.93 -4.19
C PRO A 108 21.94 2.37 -4.56
N LYS A 109 21.75 3.24 -3.59
CA LYS A 109 21.40 4.67 -3.80
C LYS A 109 22.34 5.37 -4.78
N THR A 110 23.61 4.97 -4.80
CA THR A 110 24.64 5.51 -5.71
C THR A 110 24.44 5.12 -7.18
N LYS A 111 23.60 4.12 -7.47
CA LYS A 111 23.28 3.64 -8.82
C LYS A 111 21.90 4.04 -9.31
N LEU A 112 21.17 4.82 -8.51
CA LEU A 112 19.90 5.38 -8.96
C LEU A 112 20.15 6.37 -10.11
N PRO A 113 19.25 6.45 -11.11
CA PRO A 113 19.32 7.51 -12.10
C PRO A 113 19.17 8.88 -11.44
N PRO A 114 19.65 9.98 -12.06
CA PRO A 114 19.45 11.31 -11.54
C PRO A 114 17.97 11.63 -11.38
N ALA A 115 17.61 12.33 -10.31
CA ALA A 115 16.24 12.69 -9.99
C ALA A 115 15.99 14.20 -10.16
N ASN A 116 14.84 14.53 -10.74
CA ASN A 116 14.25 15.85 -10.76
C ASN A 116 12.98 15.84 -9.94
N LEU A 117 13.02 16.42 -8.76
CA LEU A 117 11.93 16.43 -7.77
C LEU A 117 11.33 17.83 -7.67
N VAL A 118 10.03 17.94 -7.74
CA VAL A 118 9.32 19.17 -7.46
C VAL A 118 8.45 18.98 -6.23
N PHE A 119 8.76 19.68 -5.16
CA PHE A 119 7.91 19.73 -3.97
C PHE A 119 6.81 20.75 -4.20
N LEU A 120 5.58 20.29 -4.23
CA LEU A 120 4.39 21.12 -4.22
C LEU A 120 3.79 21.10 -2.81
N ILE A 121 3.93 22.20 -2.10
CA ILE A 121 3.62 22.28 -0.67
C ILE A 121 2.40 23.14 -0.45
N ASP A 122 1.42 22.58 0.26
CA ASP A 122 0.31 23.32 0.81
C ASP A 122 0.81 24.25 1.92
N VAL A 123 0.54 25.54 1.78
CA VAL A 123 0.80 26.55 2.81
C VAL A 123 -0.46 27.33 3.16
N SER A 124 -1.65 26.75 2.92
CA SER A 124 -2.93 27.33 3.32
C SER A 124 -3.04 27.45 4.85
N GLY A 125 -4.02 28.22 5.32
CA GLY A 125 -4.22 28.43 6.76
C GLY A 125 -4.51 27.15 7.54
N SER A 126 -5.06 26.13 6.90
CA SER A 126 -5.28 24.80 7.51
C SER A 126 -3.98 24.09 7.89
N MET A 127 -2.85 24.43 7.26
CA MET A 127 -1.53 23.84 7.51
C MET A 127 -0.79 24.41 8.74
N GLU A 128 -1.43 25.29 9.54
CA GLU A 128 -0.81 25.96 10.69
C GLU A 128 -0.58 25.02 11.90
N ALA A 129 -1.26 23.89 11.98
CA ALA A 129 -1.12 22.94 13.09
C ALA A 129 0.26 22.27 13.13
N PRO A 130 0.79 21.91 14.33
CA PRO A 130 2.13 21.33 14.50
C PRO A 130 2.35 19.99 13.75
N ASP A 131 1.28 19.21 13.56
CA ASP A 131 1.27 17.94 12.83
C ASP A 131 1.18 18.10 11.30
N LYS A 132 1.24 19.34 10.80
CA LYS A 132 1.15 19.71 9.39
C LYS A 132 2.44 20.37 8.88
N LEU A 133 2.47 21.67 8.63
CA LEU A 133 3.64 22.33 8.04
C LEU A 133 4.91 22.20 8.90
N ASP A 134 4.77 22.25 10.23
CA ASP A 134 5.90 22.10 11.15
C ASP A 134 6.51 20.68 11.12
N LEU A 135 5.72 19.64 10.88
CA LEU A 135 6.20 18.28 10.65
C LEU A 135 6.71 18.09 9.22
N LEU A 136 6.06 18.73 8.22
CA LEU A 136 6.39 18.62 6.81
C LEU A 136 7.81 19.14 6.51
N LYS A 137 8.18 20.29 7.04
CA LYS A 137 9.51 20.89 6.80
C LYS A 137 10.66 19.94 7.19
N PRO A 138 10.76 19.44 8.42
CA PRO A 138 11.81 18.48 8.77
C PRO A 138 11.70 17.17 7.99
N ALA A 139 10.50 16.71 7.64
CA ALA A 139 10.30 15.53 6.81
C ALA A 139 10.95 15.68 5.43
N LEU A 140 10.68 16.77 4.72
CA LEU A 140 11.31 17.03 3.41
C LEU A 140 12.82 17.26 3.52
N LYS A 141 13.32 17.85 4.61
CA LYS A 141 14.76 17.97 4.84
C LYS A 141 15.45 16.60 4.97
N LEU A 142 14.77 15.57 5.52
CA LEU A 142 15.32 14.21 5.53
C LEU A 142 15.59 13.72 4.11
N LEU A 143 14.66 13.92 3.19
CA LEU A 143 14.85 13.59 1.77
C LEU A 143 15.96 14.41 1.13
N VAL A 144 15.97 15.74 1.34
CA VAL A 144 16.98 16.64 0.79
C VAL A 144 18.40 16.22 1.16
N ARG A 145 18.61 15.74 2.38
CA ARG A 145 19.92 15.24 2.84
C ARG A 145 20.40 14.00 2.10
N GLN A 146 19.51 13.22 1.53
CA GLN A 146 19.83 12.02 0.73
C GLN A 146 20.19 12.35 -0.72
N LEU A 147 19.86 13.55 -1.22
CA LEU A 147 20.08 13.92 -2.62
C LEU A 147 21.57 14.00 -2.95
N ARG A 148 21.87 13.66 -4.18
CA ARG A 148 23.21 13.73 -4.78
C ARG A 148 23.37 15.05 -5.57
N PRO A 149 24.60 15.47 -5.89
CA PRO A 149 24.83 16.70 -6.66
C PRO A 149 24.11 16.73 -8.02
N GLU A 150 23.95 15.58 -8.67
CA GLU A 150 23.28 15.42 -9.96
C GLU A 150 21.74 15.45 -9.89
N ASP A 151 21.16 15.27 -8.70
CA ASP A 151 19.72 15.41 -8.48
C ASP A 151 19.32 16.89 -8.48
N LYS A 152 18.07 17.18 -8.78
CA LYS A 152 17.52 18.55 -8.77
C LYS A 152 16.27 18.63 -7.89
N VAL A 153 16.08 19.76 -7.24
CA VAL A 153 14.87 20.09 -6.47
C VAL A 153 14.36 21.46 -6.85
N ALA A 154 13.07 21.56 -7.13
CA ALA A 154 12.31 22.80 -7.17
C ALA A 154 11.23 22.79 -6.07
N ILE A 155 10.83 23.98 -5.61
CA ILE A 155 9.77 24.11 -4.59
C ILE A 155 8.74 25.10 -5.10
N ALA A 156 7.51 24.61 -5.19
CA ALA A 156 6.31 25.40 -5.43
C ALA A 156 5.40 25.31 -4.20
N VAL A 157 4.65 26.35 -3.95
CA VAL A 157 3.64 26.42 -2.89
C VAL A 157 2.30 26.81 -3.47
N TYR A 158 1.24 26.42 -2.80
CA TYR A 158 -0.09 26.92 -3.08
C TYR A 158 -0.82 27.27 -1.77
N ALA A 159 -1.60 28.35 -1.85
CA ALA A 159 -2.58 28.79 -0.88
C ALA A 159 -3.67 29.56 -1.66
N GLY A 160 -3.95 30.83 -1.37
CA GLY A 160 -4.84 31.66 -2.19
C GLY A 160 -4.33 31.89 -3.62
N ALA A 161 -3.02 31.79 -3.82
CA ALA A 161 -2.33 31.77 -5.13
C ALA A 161 -1.23 30.73 -5.13
N ALA A 162 -0.82 30.29 -6.33
CA ALA A 162 0.35 29.45 -6.49
C ALA A 162 1.60 30.29 -6.72
N GLY A 163 2.74 29.84 -6.16
CA GLY A 163 4.01 30.57 -6.29
C GLY A 163 5.22 29.64 -6.29
N MET A 164 6.23 29.99 -7.09
CA MET A 164 7.54 29.34 -7.04
C MET A 164 8.35 29.92 -5.89
N VAL A 165 8.85 29.04 -5.01
CA VAL A 165 9.73 29.40 -3.88
C VAL A 165 11.19 29.11 -4.18
N LEU A 166 11.46 28.06 -4.95
CA LEU A 166 12.79 27.66 -5.35
C LEU A 166 12.75 27.13 -6.79
N GLU A 167 13.54 27.72 -7.67
CA GLU A 167 13.79 27.20 -9.02
C GLU A 167 14.51 25.83 -8.98
N PRO A 168 14.54 25.05 -10.08
CA PRO A 168 15.29 23.80 -10.13
C PRO A 168 16.75 24.00 -9.70
N THR A 169 17.09 23.48 -8.53
CA THR A 169 18.35 23.67 -7.82
C THR A 169 19.04 22.33 -7.63
N ALA A 170 20.37 22.25 -7.88
CA ALA A 170 21.14 21.03 -7.72
C ALA A 170 21.09 20.51 -6.27
N GLY A 171 20.93 19.19 -6.10
CA GLY A 171 20.81 18.52 -4.81
C GLY A 171 22.01 18.69 -3.89
N GLY A 172 23.18 19.03 -4.44
CA GLY A 172 24.36 19.39 -3.67
C GLY A 172 24.24 20.73 -2.93
N GLN A 173 23.32 21.62 -3.36
CA GLN A 173 23.07 22.92 -2.70
C GLN A 173 22.07 22.79 -1.54
N LYS A 174 22.30 21.83 -0.65
CA LYS A 174 21.37 21.46 0.44
C LYS A 174 20.97 22.64 1.32
N SER A 175 21.93 23.49 1.70
CA SER A 175 21.64 24.66 2.53
C SER A 175 20.68 25.65 1.86
N LYS A 176 20.80 25.86 0.51
CA LYS A 176 19.87 26.71 -0.25
C LYS A 176 18.45 26.11 -0.25
N ILE A 177 18.35 24.79 -0.44
CA ILE A 177 17.08 24.07 -0.47
C ILE A 177 16.43 24.06 0.93
N GLU A 178 17.19 23.71 1.98
CA GLU A 178 16.70 23.71 3.36
C GLU A 178 16.27 25.11 3.81
N ALA A 179 17.01 26.16 3.46
CA ALA A 179 16.64 27.55 3.76
C ALA A 179 15.35 27.98 3.04
N ALA A 180 15.08 27.47 1.85
CA ALA A 180 13.81 27.71 1.15
C ALA A 180 12.64 27.06 1.90
N LEU A 181 12.79 25.81 2.39
CA LEU A 181 11.81 25.14 3.23
C LEU A 181 11.56 25.89 4.56
N ASP A 182 12.61 26.39 5.20
CA ASP A 182 12.48 27.11 6.48
C ASP A 182 11.66 28.38 6.39
N ARG A 183 11.71 29.07 5.25
CA ARG A 183 10.94 30.31 5.02
C ARG A 183 9.45 30.10 4.79
N LEU A 184 8.99 28.86 4.61
CA LEU A 184 7.56 28.58 4.41
C LEU A 184 6.77 28.90 5.68
N SER A 185 5.62 29.54 5.50
CA SER A 185 4.67 29.86 6.57
C SER A 185 3.25 29.59 6.08
N ALA A 186 2.41 29.05 6.95
CA ALA A 186 1.00 28.82 6.65
C ALA A 186 0.21 30.12 6.64
N GLY A 187 -0.79 30.20 5.74
CA GLY A 187 -1.71 31.33 5.65
C GLY A 187 -2.50 31.38 4.34
N GLY A 188 -3.64 32.06 4.33
CA GLY A 188 -4.46 32.25 3.15
C GLY A 188 -5.47 31.09 2.88
N SER A 189 -6.19 31.22 1.76
CA SER A 189 -7.13 30.21 1.25
C SER A 189 -6.41 29.15 0.42
N THR A 190 -7.13 28.11 -0.05
CA THR A 190 -6.54 26.99 -0.79
C THR A 190 -6.92 27.06 -2.28
N ASN A 191 -5.94 26.98 -3.19
CA ASN A 191 -6.11 26.84 -4.64
C ASN A 191 -5.12 25.81 -5.20
N GLY A 192 -5.43 24.53 -5.00
CA GLY A 192 -4.55 23.41 -5.36
C GLY A 192 -4.38 23.22 -6.86
N GLY A 193 -5.38 23.54 -7.68
CA GLY A 193 -5.32 23.32 -9.14
C GLY A 193 -4.22 24.14 -9.82
N ALA A 194 -4.08 25.42 -9.46
CA ALA A 194 -2.99 26.28 -9.96
C ALA A 194 -1.61 25.79 -9.48
N GLY A 195 -1.54 25.27 -8.25
CA GLY A 195 -0.32 24.69 -7.69
C GLY A 195 0.17 23.48 -8.49
N ILE A 196 -0.69 22.54 -8.80
CA ILE A 196 -0.33 21.36 -9.59
C ILE A 196 0.16 21.74 -10.99
N GLN A 197 -0.52 22.67 -11.66
CA GLN A 197 -0.08 23.14 -12.97
C GLN A 197 1.32 23.78 -12.90
N LEU A 198 1.60 24.61 -11.88
CA LEU A 198 2.91 25.21 -11.66
C LEU A 198 3.97 24.14 -11.40
N ALA A 199 3.67 23.15 -10.54
CA ALA A 199 4.61 22.09 -10.21
C ALA A 199 4.99 21.26 -11.46
N TYR A 200 4.05 20.93 -12.32
CA TYR A 200 4.36 20.25 -13.57
C TYR A 200 5.13 21.11 -14.56
N ASN A 201 4.93 22.44 -14.58
CA ASN A 201 5.75 23.35 -15.39
C ASN A 201 7.22 23.30 -14.92
N LEU A 202 7.45 23.40 -13.61
CA LEU A 202 8.80 23.28 -13.02
C LEU A 202 9.42 21.91 -13.26
N ALA A 203 8.62 20.85 -13.21
CA ALA A 203 9.10 19.49 -13.49
C ALA A 203 9.54 19.33 -14.95
N ARG A 204 8.86 19.98 -15.89
CA ARG A 204 9.28 20.03 -17.32
C ARG A 204 10.54 20.86 -17.52
N GLU A 205 10.67 21.99 -16.82
CA GLU A 205 11.86 22.84 -16.87
C GLU A 205 13.13 22.11 -16.38
N GLY A 206 12.99 21.37 -15.28
CA GLY A 206 14.06 20.56 -14.70
C GLY A 206 14.24 19.19 -15.31
N PHE A 207 13.44 18.78 -16.31
CA PHE A 207 13.33 17.41 -16.80
C PHE A 207 14.66 16.74 -17.07
N VAL A 208 14.83 15.52 -16.55
CA VAL A 208 16.02 14.70 -16.74
C VAL A 208 15.66 13.51 -17.63
N LYS A 209 16.20 13.50 -18.84
CA LYS A 209 16.05 12.36 -19.75
C LYS A 209 16.70 11.12 -19.14
N ASP A 210 16.03 9.98 -19.21
CA ASP A 210 16.46 8.70 -18.63
C ASP A 210 16.66 8.75 -17.09
N GLY A 211 16.11 9.78 -16.45
CA GLY A 211 16.11 9.97 -15.00
C GLY A 211 14.73 9.84 -14.38
N VAL A 212 14.67 10.09 -13.09
CA VAL A 212 13.42 10.15 -12.33
C VAL A 212 12.87 11.57 -12.38
N ASN A 213 11.64 11.75 -12.87
CA ASN A 213 10.95 13.03 -12.84
C ASN A 213 9.66 12.89 -12.03
N ARG A 214 9.54 13.63 -10.93
CA ARG A 214 8.45 13.44 -9.97
C ARG A 214 8.03 14.73 -9.31
N VAL A 215 6.71 14.92 -9.24
CA VAL A 215 6.06 15.89 -8.36
C VAL A 215 5.70 15.19 -7.05
N ILE A 216 6.05 15.80 -5.93
CA ILE A 216 5.70 15.34 -4.58
C ILE A 216 4.78 16.39 -3.98
N VAL A 217 3.50 16.04 -3.88
CA VAL A 217 2.46 16.91 -3.28
C VAL A 217 2.41 16.64 -1.78
N ALA A 218 2.55 17.66 -0.97
CA ALA A 218 2.47 17.58 0.48
C ALA A 218 1.36 18.50 1.00
N THR A 219 0.31 17.92 1.59
CA THR A 219 -0.92 18.63 1.99
C THR A 219 -1.63 17.91 3.14
N ASP A 220 -2.55 18.60 3.80
CA ASP A 220 -3.48 17.99 4.76
C ASP A 220 -4.74 17.39 4.09
N GLY A 221 -4.74 17.30 2.77
CA GLY A 221 -5.86 16.74 2.00
C GLY A 221 -7.00 17.71 1.73
N ASP A 222 -7.00 18.92 2.30
CA ASP A 222 -7.94 19.98 1.93
C ASP A 222 -7.51 20.61 0.58
N PHE A 223 -7.62 19.77 -0.44
CA PHE A 223 -7.26 20.14 -1.80
C PHE A 223 -8.46 20.80 -2.48
N ASN A 224 -8.76 22.05 -2.08
CA ASN A 224 -9.79 22.80 -2.75
C ASN A 224 -9.29 23.20 -4.15
N VAL A 225 -9.83 22.56 -5.17
CA VAL A 225 -9.42 22.73 -6.57
C VAL A 225 -9.99 24.02 -7.20
N GLY A 226 -10.68 24.85 -6.42
CA GLY A 226 -11.31 26.06 -6.92
C GLY A 226 -12.40 25.74 -7.95
N THR A 227 -12.34 26.32 -9.14
CA THR A 227 -13.28 26.07 -10.25
C THR A 227 -13.00 24.78 -11.04
N VAL A 228 -11.87 24.10 -10.79
CA VAL A 228 -11.50 22.85 -11.46
C VAL A 228 -12.11 21.69 -10.71
N ASN A 229 -12.90 20.84 -11.38
CA ASN A 229 -13.42 19.65 -10.74
C ASN A 229 -12.33 18.58 -10.59
N PHE A 230 -12.55 17.61 -9.71
CA PHE A 230 -11.60 16.52 -9.45
C PHE A 230 -11.22 15.73 -10.71
N GLU A 231 -12.18 15.48 -11.60
CA GLU A 231 -11.94 14.76 -12.86
C GLU A 231 -10.99 15.52 -13.80
N ALA A 232 -11.09 16.85 -13.87
CA ALA A 232 -10.15 17.65 -14.65
C ALA A 232 -8.74 17.60 -14.08
N LEU A 233 -8.60 17.57 -12.75
CA LEU A 233 -7.32 17.42 -12.06
C LEU A 233 -6.72 16.03 -12.33
N LYS A 234 -7.50 14.98 -12.20
CA LYS A 234 -7.11 13.61 -12.51
C LYS A 234 -6.63 13.48 -13.95
N ASN A 235 -7.40 14.00 -14.91
CA ASN A 235 -7.03 14.01 -16.33
C ASN A 235 -5.72 14.77 -16.59
N LEU A 236 -5.47 15.88 -15.88
CA LEU A 236 -4.20 16.60 -15.95
C LEU A 236 -3.04 15.70 -15.48
N VAL A 237 -3.19 15.07 -14.32
CA VAL A 237 -2.17 14.17 -13.74
C VAL A 237 -1.89 13.00 -14.67
N GLU A 238 -2.93 12.34 -15.20
CA GLU A 238 -2.79 11.24 -16.17
C GLU A 238 -2.09 11.67 -17.47
N THR A 239 -2.35 12.90 -17.94
CA THR A 239 -1.66 13.45 -19.11
C THR A 239 -0.18 13.67 -18.84
N GLN A 240 0.17 14.21 -17.68
CA GLN A 240 1.56 14.46 -17.31
C GLN A 240 2.33 13.15 -17.04
N ARG A 241 1.69 12.16 -16.46
CA ARG A 241 2.22 10.80 -16.29
C ARG A 241 2.72 10.24 -17.64
N LYS A 242 1.93 10.38 -18.69
CA LYS A 242 2.31 9.94 -20.05
C LYS A 242 3.54 10.67 -20.60
N SER A 243 3.85 11.87 -20.10
CA SER A 243 5.08 12.59 -20.43
C SER A 243 6.31 12.16 -19.60
N GLY A 244 6.16 11.18 -18.72
CA GLY A 244 7.24 10.65 -17.88
C GLY A 244 7.43 11.40 -16.56
N ILE A 245 6.45 12.20 -16.12
CA ILE A 245 6.48 12.89 -14.82
C ILE A 245 5.45 12.24 -13.89
N ALA A 246 5.92 11.50 -12.89
CA ALA A 246 5.08 10.87 -11.89
C ALA A 246 4.64 11.84 -10.78
N LEU A 247 3.59 11.48 -10.03
CA LEU A 247 3.10 12.25 -8.89
C LEU A 247 2.94 11.38 -7.67
N THR A 248 3.61 11.73 -6.58
CA THR A 248 3.48 11.11 -5.25
C THR A 248 2.74 12.07 -4.33
N THR A 249 1.90 11.54 -3.45
CA THR A 249 1.17 12.32 -2.47
C THR A 249 1.62 11.98 -1.05
N LEU A 250 1.88 13.00 -0.24
CA LEU A 250 2.22 12.90 1.17
C LEU A 250 1.15 13.64 1.98
N GLY A 251 0.38 12.90 2.75
CA GLY A 251 -0.64 13.42 3.63
C GLY A 251 -0.09 13.80 4.99
N PHE A 252 -0.58 14.90 5.57
CA PHE A 252 -0.21 15.39 6.90
C PHE A 252 -1.43 15.85 7.68
N GLY A 253 -1.37 15.78 9.02
CA GLY A 253 -2.32 16.39 9.91
C GLY A 253 -3.65 15.66 10.07
N THR A 254 -4.50 16.23 10.89
CA THR A 254 -5.76 15.64 11.37
C THR A 254 -6.94 16.58 11.17
N GLY A 255 -8.16 16.02 11.25
CA GLY A 255 -9.42 16.78 11.35
C GLY A 255 -10.11 17.14 10.04
N ASN A 256 -9.39 17.38 8.96
CA ASN A 256 -9.91 17.66 7.61
C ASN A 256 -9.28 16.80 6.53
N TYR A 257 -8.56 15.75 6.93
CA TYR A 257 -7.80 14.92 6.02
C TYR A 257 -8.67 14.18 4.99
N ASN A 258 -8.31 14.27 3.72
CA ASN A 258 -9.01 13.63 2.62
C ASN A 258 -8.15 12.51 2.01
N ASP A 259 -8.14 11.38 2.69
CA ASP A 259 -7.41 10.17 2.33
C ASP A 259 -7.74 9.70 0.90
N ARG A 260 -9.03 9.63 0.58
CA ARG A 260 -9.52 9.20 -0.74
C ARG A 260 -8.94 10.03 -1.89
N LEU A 261 -8.88 11.35 -1.73
CA LEU A 261 -8.35 12.24 -2.77
C LEU A 261 -6.87 11.99 -3.00
N MET A 262 -6.11 11.85 -1.90
CA MET A 262 -4.66 11.65 -1.94
C MET A 262 -4.28 10.35 -2.62
N GLU A 263 -4.97 9.26 -2.29
CA GLU A 263 -4.81 7.95 -2.92
C GLU A 263 -5.11 8.03 -4.43
N GLN A 264 -6.27 8.56 -4.81
CA GLN A 264 -6.69 8.64 -6.22
C GLN A 264 -5.78 9.51 -7.09
N LEU A 265 -5.18 10.57 -6.54
CA LEU A 265 -4.20 11.39 -7.25
C LEU A 265 -2.87 10.67 -7.44
N ALA A 266 -2.40 9.95 -6.43
CA ALA A 266 -1.18 9.16 -6.52
C ALA A 266 -1.32 8.05 -7.58
N ASP A 267 -2.43 7.32 -7.56
CA ASP A 267 -2.77 6.29 -8.56
C ASP A 267 -2.78 6.87 -9.97
N ALA A 268 -3.51 7.98 -10.18
CA ALA A 268 -3.57 8.64 -11.49
C ALA A 268 -2.20 9.11 -11.99
N GLY A 269 -1.26 9.37 -11.07
CA GLY A 269 0.08 9.88 -11.33
C GLY A 269 1.19 8.83 -11.40
N ASN A 270 0.89 7.54 -11.34
CA ASN A 270 1.90 6.48 -11.20
C ASN A 270 2.88 6.77 -10.05
N GLY A 271 2.36 7.19 -8.94
CA GLY A 271 3.12 7.45 -7.73
C GLY A 271 2.63 6.63 -6.56
N ASN A 272 3.11 6.96 -5.39
CA ASN A 272 2.76 6.32 -4.14
C ASN A 272 2.02 7.31 -3.24
N TYR A 273 1.12 6.79 -2.43
CA TYR A 273 0.48 7.53 -1.37
C TYR A 273 1.08 7.12 -0.01
N ALA A 274 1.43 8.10 0.81
CA ALA A 274 1.81 7.87 2.19
C ALA A 274 1.20 8.95 3.10
N TYR A 275 0.85 8.57 4.33
CA TYR A 275 0.40 9.49 5.37
C TYR A 275 1.49 9.62 6.44
N ILE A 276 1.98 10.83 6.64
CA ILE A 276 3.08 11.14 7.56
C ILE A 276 2.50 11.70 8.86
N ASP A 277 2.40 10.85 9.87
CA ASP A 277 1.92 11.21 11.21
C ASP A 277 3.07 11.55 12.16
N THR A 278 4.29 11.08 11.86
CA THR A 278 5.49 11.25 12.68
C THR A 278 6.74 11.45 11.83
N LEU A 279 7.79 11.99 12.43
CA LEU A 279 9.09 12.10 11.76
C LEU A 279 9.73 10.70 11.51
N GLN A 280 9.39 9.70 12.31
CA GLN A 280 9.82 8.31 12.08
C GLN A 280 9.19 7.75 10.80
N GLU A 281 7.89 8.01 10.57
CA GLU A 281 7.24 7.66 9.32
C GLU A 281 7.85 8.40 8.12
N ALA A 282 8.14 9.69 8.28
CA ALA A 282 8.85 10.45 7.26
C ALA A 282 10.21 9.84 6.92
N ASN A 283 10.97 9.39 7.92
CA ASN A 283 12.24 8.71 7.70
C ASN A 283 12.07 7.39 6.93
N LYS A 284 11.07 6.58 7.30
CA LYS A 284 10.75 5.34 6.59
C LYS A 284 10.46 5.59 5.11
N VAL A 285 9.51 6.48 4.83
CA VAL A 285 9.02 6.75 3.46
C VAL A 285 10.07 7.46 2.61
N LEU A 286 10.73 8.50 3.17
CA LEU A 286 11.56 9.43 2.40
C LEU A 286 13.05 9.10 2.44
N VAL A 287 13.50 8.22 3.35
CA VAL A 287 14.92 7.85 3.47
C VAL A 287 15.13 6.35 3.25
N GLU A 288 14.43 5.50 3.99
CA GLU A 288 14.62 4.05 3.90
C GLU A 288 14.07 3.50 2.58
N GLN A 289 12.85 3.90 2.23
CA GLN A 289 12.15 3.49 1.00
C GLN A 289 12.37 4.43 -0.19
N MET A 290 13.33 5.36 -0.10
CA MET A 290 13.59 6.36 -1.15
C MET A 290 13.77 5.72 -2.54
N SER A 291 14.56 4.64 -2.64
CA SER A 291 14.80 3.95 -3.91
C SER A 291 13.50 3.36 -4.48
N ALA A 292 12.68 2.79 -3.62
CA ALA A 292 11.39 2.22 -3.98
C ALA A 292 10.38 3.30 -4.40
N THR A 293 10.33 4.40 -3.68
CA THR A 293 9.45 5.53 -3.99
C THR A 293 9.83 6.24 -5.28
N LEU A 294 11.14 6.39 -5.56
CA LEU A 294 11.61 7.16 -6.71
C LEU A 294 11.74 6.34 -7.99
N LEU A 295 12.16 5.08 -7.92
CA LEU A 295 12.47 4.27 -9.10
C LEU A 295 11.47 3.13 -9.32
N THR A 296 10.54 3.33 -10.23
CA THR A 296 9.65 2.26 -10.72
C THR A 296 10.43 1.25 -11.56
N ILE A 297 10.33 -0.03 -11.24
CA ILE A 297 10.99 -1.14 -11.96
C ILE A 297 10.02 -2.02 -12.75
N ALA A 298 8.74 -1.98 -12.40
CA ALA A 298 7.66 -2.60 -13.14
C ALA A 298 6.39 -1.76 -13.00
N LYS A 299 5.65 -1.58 -14.08
CA LYS A 299 4.39 -0.84 -14.10
C LYS A 299 3.24 -1.74 -14.59
N ASP A 300 2.01 -1.34 -14.30
CA ASP A 300 0.78 -2.07 -14.66
C ASP A 300 0.81 -3.53 -14.17
N VAL A 301 1.23 -3.74 -12.93
CA VAL A 301 1.39 -5.09 -12.38
C VAL A 301 0.05 -5.64 -11.95
N LYS A 302 -0.37 -6.72 -12.62
CA LYS A 302 -1.64 -7.42 -12.39
C LYS A 302 -1.36 -8.84 -11.94
N ILE A 303 -2.07 -9.27 -10.92
CA ILE A 303 -2.03 -10.63 -10.41
C ILE A 303 -3.36 -11.31 -10.76
N GLN A 304 -3.27 -12.51 -11.27
CA GLN A 304 -4.42 -13.38 -11.49
C GLN A 304 -4.13 -14.75 -10.90
N ILE A 305 -5.05 -15.23 -10.08
CA ILE A 305 -4.99 -16.58 -9.51
C ILE A 305 -6.21 -17.35 -9.96
N GLU A 306 -5.96 -18.49 -10.61
CA GLU A 306 -6.98 -19.47 -10.96
C GLU A 306 -6.91 -20.62 -9.96
N PHE A 307 -7.96 -20.78 -9.17
CA PHE A 307 -8.07 -21.88 -8.20
C PHE A 307 -8.61 -23.12 -8.86
N ASN A 308 -8.03 -24.28 -8.54
CA ASN A 308 -8.43 -25.56 -9.10
C ASN A 308 -9.77 -26.03 -8.50
N PRO A 309 -10.88 -26.07 -9.27
CA PRO A 309 -12.19 -26.48 -8.75
C PRO A 309 -12.24 -27.95 -8.29
N ALA A 310 -11.29 -28.78 -8.70
CA ALA A 310 -11.18 -30.13 -8.21
C ALA A 310 -10.62 -30.26 -6.78
N ARG A 311 -9.93 -29.21 -6.30
CA ARG A 311 -9.21 -29.18 -5.01
C ARG A 311 -9.72 -28.12 -4.05
N VAL A 312 -10.09 -26.95 -4.54
CA VAL A 312 -10.54 -25.81 -3.77
C VAL A 312 -12.05 -25.67 -3.89
N GLU A 313 -12.74 -25.60 -2.77
CA GLU A 313 -14.18 -25.36 -2.67
C GLU A 313 -14.48 -23.86 -2.76
N GLU A 314 -13.77 -23.09 -1.92
CA GLU A 314 -13.96 -21.66 -1.78
C GLU A 314 -12.63 -20.95 -1.57
N TYR A 315 -12.62 -19.67 -1.91
CA TYR A 315 -11.50 -18.76 -1.60
C TYR A 315 -11.99 -17.35 -1.32
N ARG A 316 -11.16 -16.58 -0.64
CA ARG A 316 -11.37 -15.15 -0.37
C ARG A 316 -10.03 -14.42 -0.39
N LEU A 317 -9.93 -13.33 -1.15
CA LEU A 317 -8.82 -12.38 -1.08
C LEU A 317 -8.98 -11.52 0.17
N ILE A 318 -7.91 -11.34 0.95
CA ILE A 318 -7.87 -10.52 2.16
C ILE A 318 -7.28 -9.16 1.82
N GLY A 319 -8.08 -8.10 1.93
CA GLY A 319 -7.69 -6.78 1.46
C GLY A 319 -7.80 -6.62 -0.06
N TYR A 320 -7.24 -5.55 -0.61
CA TYR A 320 -7.24 -5.23 -2.04
C TYR A 320 -8.65 -4.99 -2.63
N GLU A 321 -9.63 -4.63 -1.82
CA GLU A 321 -11.02 -4.45 -2.25
C GLU A 321 -11.16 -3.37 -3.33
N ASN A 322 -10.40 -2.28 -3.22
CA ASN A 322 -10.33 -1.20 -4.20
C ASN A 322 -9.43 -1.50 -5.41
N ARG A 323 -8.72 -2.63 -5.40
CA ARG A 323 -7.77 -3.06 -6.43
C ARG A 323 -8.26 -4.26 -7.24
N VAL A 324 -9.47 -4.78 -6.97
CA VAL A 324 -10.05 -5.91 -7.72
C VAL A 324 -10.31 -5.50 -9.16
N LEU A 325 -9.86 -6.33 -10.10
CA LEU A 325 -10.03 -6.16 -11.54
C LEU A 325 -10.99 -7.22 -12.11
N ARG A 326 -11.60 -6.91 -13.25
CA ARG A 326 -12.33 -7.92 -14.01
C ARG A 326 -11.38 -8.93 -14.62
N ARG A 327 -11.84 -10.15 -14.85
CA ARG A 327 -11.03 -11.22 -15.44
C ARG A 327 -10.41 -10.82 -16.78
N GLU A 328 -11.20 -10.15 -17.64
CA GLU A 328 -10.79 -9.66 -18.96
C GLU A 328 -9.72 -8.55 -18.90
N ASP A 329 -9.70 -7.78 -17.82
CA ASP A 329 -8.74 -6.67 -17.64
C ASP A 329 -7.31 -7.17 -17.47
N PHE A 330 -7.13 -8.43 -17.07
CA PHE A 330 -5.80 -9.02 -16.95
C PHE A 330 -4.99 -8.99 -18.25
N ASN A 331 -5.65 -9.26 -19.37
CA ASN A 331 -5.01 -9.27 -20.69
C ASN A 331 -5.11 -7.92 -21.43
N ASN A 332 -5.73 -6.92 -20.79
CA ASN A 332 -5.92 -5.62 -21.38
C ASN A 332 -4.80 -4.65 -20.97
N ASP A 333 -3.89 -4.35 -21.89
CA ASP A 333 -2.75 -3.44 -21.65
C ASP A 333 -3.17 -1.96 -21.51
N ALA A 334 -4.42 -1.62 -21.82
CA ALA A 334 -4.95 -0.27 -21.60
C ALA A 334 -5.48 -0.04 -20.17
N VAL A 335 -5.70 -1.12 -19.41
CA VAL A 335 -6.13 -1.03 -18.01
C VAL A 335 -4.92 -0.77 -17.13
N ASP A 336 -4.94 0.38 -16.46
CA ASP A 336 -3.95 0.81 -15.50
C ASP A 336 -3.92 -0.10 -14.27
N ALA A 337 -2.76 -0.31 -13.68
CA ALA A 337 -2.57 -1.13 -12.49
C ALA A 337 -1.38 -0.64 -11.66
N GLY A 338 -1.17 -1.22 -10.49
CA GLY A 338 -0.13 -0.77 -9.56
C GLY A 338 1.29 -0.94 -10.06
N GLU A 339 2.22 -0.28 -9.40
CA GLU A 339 3.63 -0.22 -9.77
C GLU A 339 4.53 -0.79 -8.68
N ILE A 340 5.63 -1.39 -9.07
CA ILE A 340 6.66 -1.86 -8.15
C ILE A 340 7.90 -0.97 -8.30
N GLY A 341 8.34 -0.39 -7.19
CA GLY A 341 9.61 0.32 -7.09
C GLY A 341 10.77 -0.61 -6.72
N ALA A 342 11.99 -0.13 -6.92
CA ALA A 342 13.21 -0.87 -6.60
C ALA A 342 13.29 -1.23 -5.10
N GLY A 343 13.37 -2.52 -4.80
CA GLY A 343 13.40 -3.02 -3.42
C GLY A 343 12.04 -3.15 -2.73
N HIS A 344 10.94 -2.71 -3.35
CA HIS A 344 9.60 -2.90 -2.81
C HIS A 344 9.25 -4.38 -2.63
N THR A 345 8.45 -4.63 -1.59
CA THR A 345 7.75 -5.90 -1.37
C THR A 345 6.25 -5.71 -1.52
N VAL A 346 5.59 -6.72 -2.09
CA VAL A 346 4.12 -6.80 -2.12
C VAL A 346 3.72 -8.15 -1.56
N THR A 347 2.76 -8.16 -0.65
CA THR A 347 2.21 -9.37 -0.04
C THR A 347 0.70 -9.40 -0.22
N ALA A 348 0.19 -10.45 -0.84
CA ALA A 348 -1.24 -10.73 -0.92
C ALA A 348 -1.57 -12.03 -0.21
N LEU A 349 -2.67 -12.04 0.53
CA LEU A 349 -3.12 -13.19 1.31
C LEU A 349 -4.50 -13.65 0.84
N TYR A 350 -4.64 -14.96 0.72
CA TYR A 350 -5.92 -15.64 0.43
C TYR A 350 -6.26 -16.64 1.53
N GLU A 351 -7.50 -16.66 1.94
CA GLU A 351 -8.07 -17.76 2.71
C GLU A 351 -8.74 -18.74 1.76
N ILE A 352 -8.41 -20.04 1.88
CA ILE A 352 -8.80 -21.08 0.94
C ILE A 352 -9.44 -22.26 1.71
N ALA A 353 -10.64 -22.67 1.34
CA ALA A 353 -11.23 -23.92 1.82
C ALA A 353 -11.00 -25.04 0.79
N LEU A 354 -10.25 -26.06 1.18
CA LEU A 354 -10.09 -27.26 0.35
C LEU A 354 -11.37 -28.09 0.34
N LYS A 355 -11.60 -28.81 -0.74
CA LYS A 355 -12.73 -29.78 -0.81
C LYS A 355 -12.64 -30.79 0.32
N GLY A 356 -13.76 -30.96 1.03
CA GLY A 356 -13.86 -31.87 2.16
C GLY A 356 -13.22 -31.45 3.46
N SER A 357 -12.66 -30.22 3.53
CA SER A 357 -12.08 -29.70 4.79
C SER A 357 -13.13 -29.29 5.81
N GLY A 358 -14.37 -29.04 5.39
CA GLY A 358 -15.44 -28.49 6.23
C GLY A 358 -15.22 -27.03 6.61
N GLY A 359 -14.37 -26.30 5.87
CA GLY A 359 -14.10 -24.88 6.07
C GLY A 359 -14.93 -23.95 5.17
N ASN A 360 -15.78 -24.52 4.30
CA ASN A 360 -16.66 -23.75 3.42
C ASN A 360 -17.74 -23.01 4.21
N LEU A 361 -18.05 -21.79 3.76
CA LEU A 361 -19.05 -20.90 4.36
C LEU A 361 -20.33 -20.82 3.53
N THR A 362 -20.31 -21.30 2.27
CA THR A 362 -21.46 -21.22 1.36
C THR A 362 -21.96 -22.60 0.97
N GLU A 363 -23.25 -22.72 0.72
CA GLU A 363 -23.88 -23.92 0.21
C GLU A 363 -23.68 -24.05 -1.31
N PRO A 364 -23.54 -25.30 -1.85
CA PRO A 364 -23.50 -25.50 -3.30
C PRO A 364 -24.82 -25.08 -3.94
N LEU A 365 -24.76 -24.50 -5.13
CA LEU A 365 -25.99 -24.18 -5.88
C LEU A 365 -26.75 -25.42 -6.23
N ARG A 366 -28.06 -25.43 -5.98
CA ARG A 366 -28.95 -26.55 -6.31
C ARG A 366 -28.93 -26.90 -7.79
N TYR A 367 -28.79 -25.94 -8.66
CA TYR A 367 -28.78 -26.08 -10.11
C TYR A 367 -27.37 -25.92 -10.71
N GLY A 368 -26.32 -25.86 -9.86
CA GLY A 368 -24.93 -25.79 -10.31
C GLY A 368 -24.47 -27.10 -10.89
N GLN A 369 -23.80 -27.06 -12.04
CA GLN A 369 -23.13 -28.24 -12.57
C GLN A 369 -21.83 -28.48 -11.82
N ALA A 370 -21.58 -29.70 -11.37
CA ALA A 370 -20.26 -30.11 -10.88
C ALA A 370 -19.26 -30.03 -12.04
N ALA A 371 -18.28 -29.16 -11.95
CA ALA A 371 -17.22 -29.08 -12.95
C ALA A 371 -16.45 -30.40 -12.96
N THR A 372 -16.61 -31.19 -14.02
CA THR A 372 -15.75 -32.32 -14.31
C THR A 372 -14.44 -31.82 -14.84
N VAL A 373 -13.47 -31.65 -13.98
CA VAL A 373 -12.10 -31.29 -14.37
C VAL A 373 -11.38 -32.62 -14.66
N ASP A 374 -10.77 -32.69 -15.84
CA ASP A 374 -9.89 -33.79 -16.20
C ASP A 374 -8.65 -33.76 -15.25
N SER A 375 -8.74 -34.61 -14.20
CA SER A 375 -7.89 -34.52 -13.00
C SER A 375 -6.52 -35.17 -13.17
N ALA A 376 -6.28 -35.89 -14.27
CA ALA A 376 -5.09 -36.73 -14.38
C ALA A 376 -3.77 -35.95 -14.59
N ALA A 377 -3.81 -34.85 -15.33
CA ALA A 377 -2.59 -34.10 -15.67
C ALA A 377 -2.20 -32.99 -14.67
N ARG A 378 -3.14 -32.53 -13.83
CA ARG A 378 -2.95 -31.40 -12.90
C ARG A 378 -3.44 -31.73 -11.48
N GLY A 379 -3.40 -33.00 -11.12
CA GLY A 379 -4.01 -33.54 -9.91
C GLY A 379 -3.53 -32.98 -8.58
N ASP A 380 -2.32 -32.43 -8.54
CA ASP A 380 -1.69 -31.89 -7.32
C ASP A 380 -1.68 -30.36 -7.26
N GLU A 381 -2.18 -29.69 -8.30
CA GLU A 381 -2.25 -28.22 -8.31
C GLU A 381 -3.48 -27.73 -7.51
N ILE A 382 -3.23 -26.79 -6.59
CA ILE A 382 -4.25 -26.08 -5.83
C ILE A 382 -4.70 -24.85 -6.64
N ALA A 383 -3.74 -24.11 -7.19
CA ALA A 383 -3.98 -22.89 -7.93
C ALA A 383 -2.89 -22.65 -8.97
N PHE A 384 -3.17 -21.76 -9.91
CA PHE A 384 -2.24 -21.30 -10.91
C PHE A 384 -2.12 -19.79 -10.84
N LEU A 385 -0.94 -19.30 -10.47
CA LEU A 385 -0.63 -17.90 -10.33
C LEU A 385 -0.09 -17.35 -11.64
N ARG A 386 -0.64 -16.23 -12.10
CA ARG A 386 -0.18 -15.44 -13.22
C ARG A 386 0.14 -14.03 -12.79
N LEU A 387 1.23 -13.49 -13.29
CA LEU A 387 1.61 -12.12 -13.06
C LEU A 387 1.95 -11.48 -14.41
N ARG A 388 1.27 -10.36 -14.70
CA ARG A 388 1.46 -9.58 -15.91
C ARG A 388 1.96 -8.20 -15.54
N TYR A 389 2.98 -7.71 -16.24
CA TYR A 389 3.59 -6.41 -15.96
C TYR A 389 4.23 -5.83 -17.21
N LYS A 390 4.49 -4.52 -17.20
CA LYS A 390 5.27 -3.82 -18.21
C LYS A 390 6.62 -3.39 -17.65
N GLN A 391 7.64 -3.37 -18.50
CA GLN A 391 8.89 -2.68 -18.20
C GLN A 391 8.63 -1.16 -18.13
N PRO A 392 9.39 -0.37 -17.35
CA PRO A 392 9.16 1.07 -17.21
C PRO A 392 9.10 1.82 -18.55
N ASN A 393 9.92 1.41 -19.52
CA ASN A 393 10.03 2.04 -20.83
C ASN A 393 9.32 1.26 -21.95
N SER A 394 8.36 0.40 -21.63
CA SER A 394 7.62 -0.43 -22.59
C SER A 394 6.13 -0.36 -22.34
N ASP A 395 5.35 -0.39 -23.41
CA ASP A 395 3.89 -0.52 -23.35
C ASP A 395 3.41 -1.95 -23.61
N VAL A 396 4.37 -2.87 -23.84
CA VAL A 396 4.08 -4.30 -24.06
C VAL A 396 4.26 -5.06 -22.75
N SER A 397 3.20 -5.76 -22.33
CA SER A 397 3.22 -6.58 -21.14
C SER A 397 4.03 -7.86 -21.31
N GLN A 398 4.62 -8.29 -20.22
CA GLN A 398 5.25 -9.61 -20.05
C GLN A 398 4.41 -10.44 -19.09
N LEU A 399 4.39 -11.76 -19.28
CA LEU A 399 3.66 -12.72 -18.47
C LEU A 399 4.62 -13.66 -17.77
N GLN A 400 4.36 -13.92 -16.49
CA GLN A 400 5.01 -14.98 -15.71
C GLN A 400 3.95 -15.85 -15.05
N GLU A 401 4.26 -17.16 -14.88
CA GLU A 401 3.30 -18.15 -14.42
C GLU A 401 3.95 -19.15 -13.47
N TRP A 402 3.20 -19.52 -12.41
CA TRP A 402 3.64 -20.50 -11.42
C TRP A 402 2.46 -21.39 -10.97
N PRO A 403 2.60 -22.73 -11.05
CA PRO A 403 1.68 -23.64 -10.40
C PRO A 403 1.91 -23.62 -8.89
N ILE A 404 0.83 -23.59 -8.11
CA ILE A 404 0.85 -23.73 -6.66
C ILE A 404 0.34 -25.12 -6.33
N ARG A 405 1.16 -25.94 -5.67
CA ARG A 405 0.93 -27.36 -5.50
C ARG A 405 0.63 -27.74 -4.06
N ARG A 406 -0.02 -28.90 -3.89
CA ARG A 406 -0.41 -29.40 -2.58
C ARG A 406 0.77 -29.78 -1.69
N ASP A 407 1.87 -30.22 -2.27
CA ASP A 407 3.11 -30.58 -1.54
C ASP A 407 3.79 -29.35 -0.90
N GLN A 408 3.46 -28.13 -1.33
CA GLN A 408 3.90 -26.88 -0.74
C GLN A 408 3.18 -26.50 0.55
N ILE A 409 2.13 -27.25 0.96
CA ILE A 409 1.40 -26.96 2.20
C ILE A 409 2.26 -27.34 3.40
N VAL A 410 2.62 -26.35 4.22
CA VAL A 410 3.24 -26.55 5.52
C VAL A 410 2.16 -26.97 6.51
N LYS A 411 2.29 -28.16 7.09
CA LYS A 411 1.26 -28.73 7.96
C LYS A 411 1.34 -28.23 9.40
N ASP A 412 2.55 -28.05 9.91
CA ASP A 412 2.79 -27.49 11.25
C ASP A 412 3.06 -25.99 11.12
N TRP A 413 2.24 -25.21 11.81
CA TRP A 413 2.38 -23.74 11.88
C TRP A 413 3.78 -23.31 12.34
N LYS A 414 4.43 -24.09 13.20
CA LYS A 414 5.78 -23.82 13.70
C LYS A 414 6.88 -23.95 12.63
N GLU A 415 6.61 -24.70 11.58
CA GLU A 415 7.53 -24.89 10.45
C GLU A 415 7.39 -23.79 9.39
N THR A 416 6.37 -22.93 9.49
CA THR A 416 6.20 -21.78 8.59
C THR A 416 7.28 -20.75 8.81
N ASN A 417 7.56 -19.94 7.77
CA ASN A 417 8.48 -18.81 7.88
C ASN A 417 7.96 -17.75 8.87
N GLU A 418 8.87 -17.07 9.56
CA GLU A 418 8.50 -15.96 10.44
C GLU A 418 7.72 -14.87 9.70
N ARG A 419 8.14 -14.55 8.47
CA ARG A 419 7.44 -13.58 7.62
C ARG A 419 5.98 -13.95 7.37
N PHE A 420 5.69 -15.24 7.14
CA PHE A 420 4.32 -15.73 6.95
C PHE A 420 3.49 -15.56 8.23
N ARG A 421 4.04 -15.95 9.39
CA ARG A 421 3.38 -15.80 10.69
C ARG A 421 3.11 -14.33 11.02
N PHE A 422 4.07 -13.46 10.74
CA PHE A 422 3.90 -12.02 10.99
C PHE A 422 2.85 -11.41 10.05
N ALA A 423 2.87 -11.74 8.75
CA ALA A 423 1.85 -11.28 7.79
C ALA A 423 0.45 -11.75 8.19
N ALA A 424 0.31 -13.00 8.66
CA ALA A 424 -0.95 -13.52 9.18
C ALA A 424 -1.43 -12.75 10.42
N ALA A 425 -0.53 -12.40 11.35
CA ALA A 425 -0.86 -11.59 12.51
C ALA A 425 -1.37 -10.20 12.11
N VAL A 426 -0.70 -9.53 11.16
CA VAL A 426 -1.11 -8.22 10.66
C VAL A 426 -2.46 -8.29 9.94
N ALA A 427 -2.69 -9.32 9.11
CA ALA A 427 -3.96 -9.54 8.44
C ALA A 427 -5.10 -9.80 9.43
N GLY A 428 -4.84 -10.61 10.47
CA GLY A 428 -5.78 -10.84 11.56
C GLY A 428 -6.15 -9.55 12.29
N PHE A 429 -5.16 -8.72 12.62
CA PHE A 429 -5.36 -7.43 13.24
C PHE A 429 -6.24 -6.49 12.38
N GLY A 430 -5.92 -6.34 11.10
CA GLY A 430 -6.70 -5.52 10.17
C GLY A 430 -8.15 -5.97 10.08
N GLN A 431 -8.40 -7.28 9.96
CA GLN A 431 -9.74 -7.84 9.95
C GLN A 431 -10.50 -7.59 11.25
N LEU A 432 -9.83 -7.69 12.42
CA LEU A 432 -10.45 -7.38 13.71
C LEU A 432 -10.88 -5.91 13.79
N LEU A 433 -10.04 -4.97 13.36
CA LEU A 433 -10.37 -3.54 13.33
C LEU A 433 -11.57 -3.26 12.39
N ARG A 434 -11.74 -4.02 11.33
CA ARG A 434 -12.90 -3.95 10.42
C ARG A 434 -14.16 -4.62 10.96
N GLY A 435 -14.11 -5.27 12.11
CA GLY A 435 -15.26 -5.90 12.74
C GLY A 435 -15.17 -7.41 12.88
N GLY A 436 -14.17 -8.06 12.27
CA GLY A 436 -13.87 -9.48 12.48
C GLY A 436 -14.89 -10.45 11.89
N ARG A 437 -15.50 -10.11 10.76
CA ARG A 437 -16.55 -10.95 10.12
C ARG A 437 -16.10 -12.39 9.86
N TYR A 438 -14.83 -12.60 9.51
CA TYR A 438 -14.28 -13.90 9.13
C TYR A 438 -13.29 -14.47 10.16
N THR A 439 -13.08 -13.81 11.29
CA THR A 439 -12.05 -14.20 12.27
C THR A 439 -12.58 -15.10 13.40
N THR A 440 -13.85 -15.41 13.41
CA THR A 440 -14.50 -16.30 14.41
C THR A 440 -14.12 -15.97 15.86
N ALA A 441 -13.50 -16.90 16.59
CA ALA A 441 -13.03 -16.72 17.97
C ALA A 441 -11.60 -16.12 18.08
N PHE A 442 -10.97 -15.82 16.97
CA PHE A 442 -9.63 -15.19 16.94
C PHE A 442 -9.71 -13.74 17.38
N GLY A 443 -8.86 -13.33 18.31
CA GLY A 443 -8.87 -12.01 18.92
C GLY A 443 -7.50 -11.36 18.99
N TYR A 444 -7.43 -10.19 19.64
CA TYR A 444 -6.17 -9.43 19.77
C TYR A 444 -5.07 -10.19 20.54
N ASP A 445 -5.43 -11.07 21.47
CA ASP A 445 -4.46 -11.91 22.20
C ASP A 445 -3.78 -12.92 21.26
N ASP A 446 -4.54 -13.49 20.32
CA ASP A 446 -4.02 -14.40 19.30
C ASP A 446 -3.09 -13.66 18.33
N VAL A 447 -3.47 -12.43 17.91
CA VAL A 447 -2.60 -11.56 17.12
C VAL A 447 -1.28 -11.28 17.84
N LEU A 448 -1.33 -10.93 19.14
CA LEU A 448 -0.14 -10.68 19.97
C LEU A 448 0.73 -11.92 20.07
N ALA A 449 0.15 -13.09 20.29
CA ALA A 449 0.88 -14.35 20.39
C ALA A 449 1.63 -14.67 19.09
N LEU A 450 0.94 -14.56 17.93
CA LEU A 450 1.54 -14.78 16.62
C LEU A 450 2.66 -13.79 16.32
N ALA A 451 2.40 -12.50 16.50
CA ALA A 451 3.35 -11.45 16.16
C ALA A 451 4.61 -11.47 17.06
N ARG A 452 4.47 -11.79 18.37
CA ARG A 452 5.61 -11.96 19.27
C ARG A 452 6.51 -13.11 18.84
N GLY A 453 5.91 -14.24 18.44
CA GLY A 453 6.64 -15.43 17.96
C GLY A 453 7.25 -15.27 16.57
N ALA A 454 6.97 -14.16 15.87
CA ALA A 454 7.43 -13.88 14.51
C ALA A 454 8.04 -12.47 14.37
N ARG A 455 8.48 -11.86 15.47
CA ARG A 455 9.06 -10.52 15.46
C ARG A 455 10.37 -10.47 14.70
N GLY A 456 11.21 -11.53 14.81
CA GLY A 456 12.52 -11.58 14.18
C GLY A 456 13.44 -10.42 14.58
N ASP A 457 14.39 -10.13 13.72
CA ASP A 457 15.20 -8.92 13.79
C ASP A 457 14.34 -7.72 13.35
N ASP A 458 14.21 -6.73 14.21
CA ASP A 458 13.37 -5.54 14.02
C ASP A 458 14.24 -4.27 14.17
N PRO A 459 15.16 -4.03 13.20
CA PRO A 459 16.20 -3.00 13.34
C PRO A 459 15.65 -1.58 13.48
N PHE A 460 14.45 -1.34 12.94
CA PHE A 460 13.77 -0.04 12.99
C PHE A 460 12.67 0.03 14.05
N GLY A 461 12.34 -1.09 14.70
CA GLY A 461 11.32 -1.15 15.76
C GLY A 461 9.86 -1.17 15.28
N TYR A 462 9.61 -1.30 13.96
CA TYR A 462 8.25 -1.27 13.41
C TYR A 462 7.37 -2.43 13.88
N ARG A 463 7.93 -3.65 13.98
CA ARG A 463 7.21 -4.81 14.49
C ARG A 463 6.94 -4.71 15.99
N GLY A 464 7.87 -4.11 16.75
CA GLY A 464 7.69 -3.78 18.16
C GLY A 464 6.58 -2.74 18.38
N GLU A 465 6.52 -1.70 17.54
CA GLU A 465 5.43 -0.73 17.53
C GLU A 465 4.08 -1.40 17.23
N PHE A 466 4.02 -2.29 16.25
CA PHE A 466 2.81 -3.06 15.92
C PHE A 466 2.25 -3.79 17.14
N LEU A 467 3.08 -4.46 17.93
CA LEU A 467 2.66 -5.11 19.18
C LEU A 467 2.03 -4.13 20.18
N THR A 468 2.58 -2.91 20.25
CA THR A 468 2.03 -1.84 21.09
C THR A 468 0.65 -1.40 20.57
N LEU A 469 0.50 -1.22 19.26
CA LEU A 469 -0.77 -0.82 18.64
C LEU A 469 -1.86 -1.89 18.83
N VAL A 470 -1.53 -3.18 18.69
CA VAL A 470 -2.47 -4.28 18.97
C VAL A 470 -2.89 -4.26 20.45
N SER A 471 -1.97 -3.99 21.37
CA SER A 471 -2.27 -3.89 22.80
C SER A 471 -3.20 -2.70 23.12
N LEU A 472 -3.00 -1.57 22.44
CA LEU A 472 -3.90 -0.41 22.54
C LEU A 472 -5.29 -0.73 22.00
N ALA A 473 -5.38 -1.33 20.82
CA ALA A 473 -6.66 -1.73 20.22
C ALA A 473 -7.43 -2.70 21.12
N ARG A 474 -6.75 -3.69 21.70
CA ARG A 474 -7.33 -4.61 22.69
C ARG A 474 -7.93 -3.87 23.89
N SER A 475 -7.25 -2.83 24.38
CA SER A 475 -7.73 -2.05 25.52
C SER A 475 -8.94 -1.17 25.18
N LEU A 476 -9.04 -0.75 23.92
CA LEU A 476 -10.13 0.08 23.41
C LEU A 476 -11.36 -0.74 22.99
N ASP A 477 -11.20 -2.01 22.67
CA ASP A 477 -12.25 -2.94 22.22
C ASP A 477 -12.28 -4.23 23.06
N PRO A 478 -12.69 -4.18 24.34
CA PRO A 478 -12.65 -5.35 25.22
C PRO A 478 -13.61 -6.47 24.80
N GLY A 479 -14.57 -6.22 23.89
CA GLY A 479 -15.51 -7.23 23.41
C GLY A 479 -14.90 -8.25 22.45
N LYS A 480 -13.64 -8.04 22.00
CA LYS A 480 -12.89 -8.95 21.11
C LYS A 480 -11.68 -9.62 21.78
N VAL A 481 -11.72 -9.77 23.09
CA VAL A 481 -10.78 -10.62 23.85
C VAL A 481 -11.17 -12.07 23.59
N SER A 482 -10.24 -12.92 23.11
CA SER A 482 -10.54 -14.33 22.80
C SER A 482 -11.00 -15.10 24.04
N GLU A 483 -12.05 -15.90 23.92
CA GLU A 483 -12.46 -16.86 24.96
C GLU A 483 -11.40 -17.95 25.21
N GLN A 484 -10.43 -18.11 24.30
CA GLN A 484 -9.38 -19.14 24.38
C GLN A 484 -8.17 -18.76 25.24
N GLY A 485 -8.02 -17.53 25.64
CA GLY A 485 -6.93 -17.08 26.56
C GLY A 485 -6.95 -17.72 27.95
N GLN A 486 -7.98 -18.49 28.30
CA GLN A 486 -8.09 -19.22 29.57
C GLN A 486 -7.58 -20.68 29.49
N ALA A 487 -7.29 -21.21 28.31
CA ALA A 487 -6.94 -22.63 28.13
C ALA A 487 -5.43 -22.91 27.98
N ILE A 488 -4.57 -21.87 27.97
CA ILE A 488 -3.10 -22.02 27.89
C ILE A 488 -2.47 -21.32 29.11
N ARG A 489 -2.72 -21.89 30.29
CA ARG A 489 -1.92 -21.69 31.48
C ARG A 489 -1.40 -23.03 31.99
#